data_667909c92e5bd8391d312c2107062934
#
_entry.id   667909c92e5bd8391d312c2107062934
#
_cell.length_a   1.000
_cell.length_b   1.000
_cell.length_c   1.000
_cell.angle_alpha   90.00
_cell.angle_beta   90.00
_cell.angle_gamma   90.00
#
_symmetry.space_group_name_H-M   'P 1'
#
loop_
_entity.id
_entity.type
_entity.pdbx_description
1 polymer ?
#
loop_
_entity_poly.entity_id
_entity_poly.type
_entity_poly.pdbx_seq_one_letter_code
_entity_poly.pdbx_strand_id
1 'polypeptide(L)'
;MPHAEIKYSSDLDLDIPAILAEIEQVILSHDDGAGDCKGRGYPTDAYHHTHVAVKVFVLVKPHRDANFSNTLLAALRAAITARISAPCAFSLELAYIGPFYITGQHHP
;
A
#
# COMPACT_ATOMS: atom_id res chain seq x y z
N MET A 1 9.95 -8.47 -2.36
CA MET A 1 9.04 -7.77 -3.32
C MET A 1 7.83 -7.25 -2.56
N PRO A 2 7.65 -5.93 -2.45
CA PRO A 2 6.49 -5.38 -1.78
C PRO A 2 5.19 -5.52 -2.59
N HIS A 3 4.07 -5.50 -1.89
CA HIS A 3 2.74 -5.52 -2.46
C HIS A 3 1.89 -4.43 -1.84
N ALA A 4 0.91 -3.92 -2.59
CA ALA A 4 -0.08 -2.98 -2.08
C ALA A 4 -1.47 -3.38 -2.55
N GLU A 5 -2.43 -3.34 -1.64
CA GLU A 5 -3.84 -3.58 -1.92
C GLU A 5 -4.63 -2.37 -1.46
N ILE A 6 -5.51 -1.87 -2.34
CA ILE A 6 -6.43 -0.79 -2.03
C ILE A 6 -7.84 -1.32 -2.23
N LYS A 7 -8.58 -1.46 -1.13
CA LYS A 7 -10.00 -1.82 -1.16
C LYS A 7 -10.81 -0.57 -0.84
N TYR A 8 -11.81 -0.26 -1.64
CA TYR A 8 -12.52 1.00 -1.47
C TYR A 8 -13.98 0.90 -1.94
N SER A 9 -14.82 1.71 -1.32
CA SER A 9 -16.22 1.83 -1.72
C SER A 9 -16.33 2.52 -3.08
N SER A 10 -17.17 1.98 -3.96
CA SER A 10 -17.27 2.40 -5.36
C SER A 10 -17.85 3.81 -5.55
N ASP A 11 -18.41 4.41 -4.50
CA ASP A 11 -18.86 5.81 -4.51
C ASP A 11 -17.70 6.82 -4.50
N LEU A 12 -16.46 6.36 -4.30
CA LEU A 12 -15.27 7.20 -4.36
C LEU A 12 -14.67 7.19 -5.76
N ASP A 13 -14.31 8.39 -6.25
CA ASP A 13 -13.58 8.57 -7.51
C ASP A 13 -12.09 8.68 -7.19
N LEU A 14 -11.37 7.57 -7.33
CA LEU A 14 -9.94 7.47 -7.01
C LEU A 14 -9.14 7.10 -8.24
N ASP A 15 -8.03 7.79 -8.46
CA ASP A 15 -7.03 7.40 -9.45
C ASP A 15 -6.14 6.31 -8.86
N ILE A 16 -6.59 5.06 -8.91
CA ILE A 16 -5.90 3.93 -8.31
C ILE A 16 -4.50 3.72 -8.90
N PRO A 17 -4.29 3.74 -10.23
CA PRO A 17 -2.94 3.63 -10.77
C PRO A 17 -1.97 4.69 -10.24
N ALA A 18 -2.42 5.93 -10.10
CA ALA A 18 -1.59 7.00 -9.55
C ALA A 18 -1.26 6.79 -8.07
N ILE A 19 -2.23 6.33 -7.27
CA ILE A 19 -1.99 6.03 -5.86
C ILE A 19 -0.99 4.87 -5.71
N LEU A 20 -1.12 3.82 -6.51
CA LEU A 20 -0.20 2.68 -6.49
C LEU A 20 1.22 3.09 -6.89
N ALA A 21 1.38 3.94 -7.90
CA ALA A 21 2.68 4.48 -8.29
C ALA A 21 3.30 5.32 -7.17
N GLU A 22 2.49 6.11 -6.48
CA GLU A 22 2.94 6.92 -5.33
C GLU A 22 3.41 6.05 -4.18
N ILE A 23 2.68 4.98 -3.86
CA ILE A 23 3.07 4.01 -2.83
C ILE A 23 4.46 3.44 -3.14
N GLU A 24 4.69 3.01 -4.37
CA GLU A 24 6.00 2.48 -4.79
C GLU A 24 7.10 3.53 -4.61
N GLN A 25 6.89 4.77 -5.01
CA GLN A 25 7.87 5.84 -4.87
C GLN A 25 8.20 6.13 -3.41
N VAL A 26 7.20 6.13 -2.54
CA VAL A 26 7.41 6.35 -1.10
C VAL A 26 8.25 5.21 -0.51
N ILE A 27 7.94 3.96 -0.84
CA ILE A 27 8.72 2.81 -0.36
C ILE A 27 10.18 2.93 -0.83
N LEU A 28 10.41 3.20 -2.12
CA LEU A 28 11.74 3.31 -2.70
C LEU A 28 12.54 4.48 -2.12
N SER A 29 11.89 5.58 -1.75
CA SER A 29 12.54 6.73 -1.13
C SER A 29 13.02 6.44 0.29
N HIS A 30 12.45 5.46 0.96
CA HIS A 30 12.84 5.02 2.32
C HIS A 30 13.73 3.79 2.30
N ASP A 31 13.67 2.98 1.25
CA ASP A 31 14.45 1.76 1.08
C ASP A 31 14.63 1.49 -0.41
N ASP A 32 15.73 1.98 -0.98
CA ASP A 32 16.01 1.88 -2.42
C ASP A 32 16.24 0.44 -2.90
N GLY A 33 16.49 -0.49 -2.00
CA GLY A 33 16.61 -1.92 -2.28
C GLY A 33 15.29 -2.69 -2.26
N ALA A 34 14.14 -2.01 -2.06
CA ALA A 34 12.86 -2.70 -1.94
C ALA A 34 12.37 -3.35 -3.23
N GLY A 35 12.76 -2.81 -4.39
CA GLY A 35 12.30 -3.30 -5.69
C GLY A 35 10.91 -2.79 -6.07
N ASP A 36 10.36 -3.37 -7.13
CA ASP A 36 9.03 -3.01 -7.62
C ASP A 36 7.94 -3.38 -6.63
N CYS A 37 6.96 -2.52 -6.47
CA CYS A 37 5.77 -2.81 -5.66
C CYS A 37 4.64 -3.28 -6.56
N LYS A 38 4.18 -4.51 -6.36
CA LYS A 38 3.03 -5.06 -7.10
C LYS A 38 1.75 -4.60 -6.43
N GLY A 39 1.02 -3.73 -7.12
CA GLY A 39 -0.16 -3.08 -6.58
C GLY A 39 -1.44 -3.42 -7.32
N ARG A 40 -2.57 -3.35 -6.61
CA ARG A 40 -3.90 -3.62 -7.17
C ARG A 40 -4.99 -2.91 -6.39
N GLY A 41 -6.07 -2.60 -7.08
CA GLY A 41 -7.24 -1.95 -6.49
C GLY A 41 -8.47 -2.82 -6.61
N TYR A 42 -9.31 -2.82 -5.58
CA TYR A 42 -10.54 -3.58 -5.49
C TYR A 42 -11.70 -2.65 -5.13
N PRO A 43 -12.43 -2.11 -6.12
CA PRO A 43 -13.66 -1.40 -5.83
C PRO A 43 -14.74 -2.37 -5.37
N THR A 44 -15.58 -1.93 -4.43
CA THR A 44 -16.74 -2.74 -4.01
C THR A 44 -18.01 -1.90 -4.03
N ASP A 45 -19.09 -2.48 -4.57
CA ASP A 45 -20.43 -1.88 -4.51
C ASP A 45 -21.14 -2.25 -3.21
N ALA A 46 -20.72 -3.33 -2.56
CA ALA A 46 -21.28 -3.78 -1.28
C ALA A 46 -20.39 -3.29 -0.14
N TYR A 47 -20.79 -2.19 0.48
CA TYR A 47 -20.04 -1.59 1.59
C TYR A 47 -20.97 -0.97 2.62
N HIS A 48 -20.43 -0.82 3.83
CA HIS A 48 -21.08 -0.08 4.90
C HIS A 48 -20.15 1.08 5.28
N HIS A 49 -20.65 2.30 5.12
CA HIS A 49 -19.89 3.55 5.16
C HIS A 49 -18.84 3.68 4.04
N THR A 50 -18.74 4.88 3.49
CA THR A 50 -17.72 5.23 2.50
C THR A 50 -16.33 5.14 3.11
N HIS A 51 -15.45 4.32 2.51
CA HIS A 51 -14.13 4.10 3.09
C HIS A 51 -13.09 3.65 2.07
N VAL A 52 -11.82 3.85 2.46
CA VAL A 52 -10.64 3.28 1.80
C VAL A 52 -9.86 2.48 2.82
N ALA A 53 -9.51 1.25 2.48
CA ALA A 53 -8.67 0.38 3.28
C ALA A 53 -7.44 -0.04 2.47
N VAL A 54 -6.26 0.39 2.92
CA VAL A 54 -4.99 0.10 2.24
C VAL A 54 -4.17 -0.84 3.08
N LYS A 55 -3.58 -1.84 2.43
CA LYS A 55 -2.61 -2.73 3.07
C LYS A 55 -1.35 -2.81 2.20
N VAL A 56 -0.21 -2.49 2.81
CA VAL A 56 1.10 -2.57 2.17
C VAL A 56 1.87 -3.68 2.86
N PHE A 57 2.41 -4.60 2.05
CA PHE A 57 3.16 -5.76 2.54
C PHE A 57 4.62 -5.61 2.15
N VAL A 58 5.51 -5.79 3.10
CA VAL A 58 6.96 -5.77 2.86
C VAL A 58 7.63 -6.98 3.51
N LEU A 59 8.79 -7.35 2.99
CA LEU A 59 9.58 -8.43 3.56
C LEU A 59 10.20 -7.99 4.88
N VAL A 60 10.38 -8.95 5.80
CA VAL A 60 11.18 -8.75 7.00
C VAL A 60 12.65 -8.63 6.59
N LYS A 61 13.31 -7.55 7.03
CA LYS A 61 14.75 -7.31 6.85
C LYS A 61 15.33 -6.71 8.12
N PRO A 62 16.63 -6.93 8.43
CA PRO A 62 17.21 -6.48 9.70
C PRO A 62 17.07 -4.99 9.99
N HIS A 63 17.13 -4.12 8.97
CA HIS A 63 17.01 -2.68 9.13
C HIS A 63 15.56 -2.17 9.25
N ARG A 64 14.58 -3.03 9.01
CA ARG A 64 13.15 -2.67 9.07
C ARG A 64 12.61 -2.90 10.46
N ASP A 65 13.06 -2.07 11.38
CA ASP A 65 12.63 -2.05 12.78
C ASP A 65 11.36 -1.21 12.97
N ALA A 66 10.95 -1.02 14.23
CA ALA A 66 9.77 -0.24 14.57
C ALA A 66 9.91 1.23 14.14
N ASN A 67 11.08 1.82 14.26
CA ASN A 67 11.32 3.21 13.85
C ASN A 67 11.19 3.37 12.33
N PHE A 68 11.80 2.48 11.56
CA PHE A 68 11.65 2.45 10.10
C PHE A 68 10.17 2.28 9.72
N SER A 69 9.48 1.34 10.35
CA SER A 69 8.08 1.02 10.04
C SER A 69 7.15 2.19 10.32
N ASN A 70 7.32 2.86 11.47
CA ASN A 70 6.51 4.03 11.82
C ASN A 70 6.77 5.21 10.88
N THR A 71 8.01 5.44 10.49
CA THR A 71 8.37 6.49 9.55
C THR A 71 7.78 6.23 8.17
N LEU A 72 7.90 5.01 7.67
CA LEU A 72 7.32 4.61 6.39
C LEU A 72 5.79 4.71 6.41
N LEU A 73 5.16 4.23 7.48
CA LEU A 73 3.71 4.28 7.63
C LEU A 73 3.18 5.72 7.59
N ALA A 74 3.84 6.64 8.30
CA ALA A 74 3.47 8.05 8.29
C ALA A 74 3.63 8.69 6.91
N ALA A 75 4.70 8.38 6.20
CA ALA A 75 4.94 8.88 4.84
C ALA A 75 3.92 8.33 3.83
N LEU A 76 3.59 7.05 3.93
CA LEU A 76 2.56 6.42 3.11
C LEU A 76 1.19 7.07 3.36
N ARG A 77 0.83 7.30 4.62
CA ARG A 77 -0.43 7.95 4.96
C ARG A 77 -0.52 9.33 4.32
N ALA A 78 0.51 10.14 4.44
CA ALA A 78 0.52 11.49 3.88
C ALA A 78 0.38 11.47 2.36
N ALA A 79 1.13 10.61 1.67
CA ALA A 79 1.12 10.50 0.22
C ALA A 79 -0.23 10.00 -0.32
N ILE A 80 -0.80 8.98 0.31
CA ILE A 80 -2.07 8.39 -0.12
C ILE A 80 -3.23 9.35 0.12
N THR A 81 -3.33 9.93 1.32
CA THR A 81 -4.46 10.81 1.67
C THR A 81 -4.44 12.12 0.87
N ALA A 82 -3.28 12.58 0.43
CA ALA A 82 -3.18 13.74 -0.47
C ALA A 82 -3.90 13.52 -1.81
N ARG A 83 -4.12 12.27 -2.21
CA ARG A 83 -4.81 11.90 -3.46
C ARG A 83 -6.27 11.50 -3.26
N ILE A 84 -6.80 11.66 -2.06
CA ILE A 84 -8.21 11.39 -1.74
C ILE A 84 -8.88 12.73 -1.47
N SER A 85 -9.75 13.17 -2.39
CA SER A 85 -10.37 14.50 -2.29
C SER A 85 -11.71 14.51 -1.57
N ALA A 86 -12.35 13.33 -1.41
CA ALA A 86 -13.64 13.22 -0.74
C ALA A 86 -13.47 12.80 0.72
N PRO A 87 -14.36 13.24 1.63
CA PRO A 87 -14.35 12.76 2.99
C PRO A 87 -14.74 11.29 3.04
N CYS A 88 -13.99 10.49 3.79
CA CYS A 88 -14.24 9.05 3.95
C CYS A 88 -13.49 8.52 5.16
N ALA A 89 -13.88 7.36 5.66
CA ALA A 89 -13.06 6.62 6.60
C ALA A 89 -11.82 6.08 5.87
N PHE A 90 -10.69 6.09 6.55
CA PHE A 90 -9.41 5.68 5.96
C PHE A 90 -8.66 4.79 6.94
N SER A 91 -8.15 3.66 6.44
CA SER A 91 -7.24 2.80 7.19
C SER A 91 -6.05 2.40 6.33
N LEU A 92 -4.89 2.28 6.97
CA LEU A 92 -3.65 1.87 6.35
C LEU A 92 -2.91 0.94 7.30
N GLU A 93 -2.55 -0.22 6.80
CA GLU A 93 -1.72 -1.18 7.52
C GLU A 93 -0.44 -1.43 6.74
N LEU A 94 0.71 -1.36 7.44
CA LEU A 94 1.98 -1.89 6.95
C LEU A 94 2.18 -3.26 7.59
N ALA A 95 2.16 -4.31 6.78
CA ALA A 95 2.29 -5.68 7.22
C ALA A 95 3.63 -6.27 6.75
N TYR A 96 4.20 -7.15 7.56
CA TYR A 96 5.41 -7.87 7.22
C TYR A 96 5.06 -9.27 6.74
N ILE A 97 5.62 -9.64 5.57
CA ILE A 97 5.39 -10.94 4.95
C ILE A 97 6.10 -12.02 5.77
N GLY A 98 5.38 -13.11 6.07
CA GLY A 98 5.91 -14.22 6.85
C GLY A 98 6.95 -15.05 6.09
N PRO A 99 7.59 -16.03 6.78
CA PRO A 99 8.71 -16.79 6.20
C PRO A 99 8.30 -17.76 5.10
N PHE A 100 7.02 -18.13 5.03
CA PHE A 100 6.52 -19.06 4.00
C PHE A 100 5.99 -18.26 2.82
N TYR A 101 6.92 -17.75 2.00
CA TYR A 101 6.63 -16.84 0.90
C TYR A 101 7.60 -17.11 -0.25
N ILE A 102 7.06 -17.22 -1.44
CA ILE A 102 7.82 -17.41 -2.68
C ILE A 102 7.42 -16.30 -3.65
N THR A 103 8.41 -15.67 -4.27
CA THR A 103 8.20 -14.66 -5.30
C THR A 103 9.19 -14.86 -6.45
N GLY A 104 8.84 -14.40 -7.63
CA GLY A 104 9.70 -14.49 -8.82
C GLY A 104 8.95 -14.08 -10.07
N GLN A 105 9.62 -14.22 -11.20
CA GLN A 105 9.01 -14.03 -12.51
C GLN A 105 8.52 -15.37 -13.03
N HIS A 106 7.34 -15.39 -13.64
CA HIS A 106 6.82 -16.58 -14.32
C HIS A 106 7.11 -16.48 -15.81
N HIS A 107 7.70 -17.52 -16.36
CA HIS A 107 7.95 -17.70 -17.80
C HIS A 107 7.28 -18.99 -18.21
N PRO A 108 6.29 -18.96 -19.15
CA PRO A 108 5.63 -20.18 -19.62
C PRO A 108 6.54 -21.09 -20.44
#